data_c0bbd4e5f8ace8e253b34cfbbd7f7386
#
_entry.id   c0bbd4e5f8ace8e253b34cfbbd7f7386
#
_cell.length_a   1.000
_cell.length_b   1.000
_cell.length_c   1.000
_cell.angle_alpha   90.00
_cell.angle_beta   90.00
_cell.angle_gamma   90.00
#
_symmetry.space_group_name_H-M   'P 1'
#
loop_
_entity.id
_entity.type
_entity.pdbx_description
1 polymer ?
#
loop_
_entity_poly.entity_id
_entity_poly.type
_entity_poly.pdbx_seq_one_letter_code
_entity_poly.pdbx_strand_id
1 'polypeptide(L)'
;MKHIWIISALCLSVFSGCATTKNLVNKVGGGNSDTPLAQVLNERSDLKRNLSTVELRQYFNRVENPTVAEVKLTETNLLDDSVRSIRTIYSFKNVDGHWQRVDTQKEYQCMRGNTKSFQKAKCS
;
A
#
# COMPACT_ATOMS: atom_id res chain seq x y z
N MET A 1 -59.81 43.76 16.69
CA MET A 1 -59.63 42.53 15.91
C MET A 1 -58.29 42.51 15.33
N LYS A 2 -57.43 41.74 15.87
CA LYS A 2 -56.01 41.65 15.44
C LYS A 2 -55.72 40.20 15.20
N HIS A 3 -55.53 39.89 13.97
CA HIS A 3 -55.13 38.56 13.57
C HIS A 3 -53.60 38.47 13.63
N ILE A 4 -53.14 37.72 14.59
CA ILE A 4 -51.71 37.39 14.73
C ILE A 4 -51.48 36.15 13.91
N TRP A 5 -50.79 36.31 12.80
CA TRP A 5 -50.29 35.21 12.03
C TRP A 5 -48.97 34.80 12.57
N ILE A 6 -48.96 33.67 13.24
CA ILE A 6 -47.68 33.02 13.64
C ILE A 6 -47.22 32.21 12.46
N ILE A 7 -46.21 32.72 11.81
CA ILE A 7 -45.51 31.97 10.77
C ILE A 7 -44.54 31.05 11.47
N SER A 8 -44.93 29.79 11.56
CA SER A 8 -44.06 28.74 12.01
C SER A 8 -42.99 28.49 10.94
N ALA A 9 -41.80 28.98 11.20
CA ALA A 9 -40.67 28.68 10.35
C ALA A 9 -40.28 27.22 10.53
N LEU A 10 -40.57 26.43 9.54
CA LEU A 10 -40.16 25.04 9.46
C LEU A 10 -38.67 25.01 9.18
N CYS A 11 -37.86 24.76 10.19
CA CYS A 11 -36.42 24.46 10.01
C CYS A 11 -36.29 23.07 9.41
N LEU A 12 -36.14 23.01 8.11
CA LEU A 12 -35.69 21.84 7.40
C LEU A 12 -34.18 21.69 7.66
N SER A 13 -33.84 20.98 8.69
CA SER A 13 -32.48 20.54 8.89
C SER A 13 -32.15 19.45 7.88
N VAL A 14 -31.48 19.85 6.85
CA VAL A 14 -31.00 18.92 5.84
C VAL A 14 -29.78 18.21 6.43
N PHE A 15 -29.98 16.99 6.88
CA PHE A 15 -28.90 16.09 7.24
C PHE A 15 -28.30 15.48 5.97
N SER A 16 -27.42 16.20 5.30
CA SER A 16 -26.69 15.68 4.16
C SER A 16 -25.20 15.54 4.45
N GLY A 17 -24.88 15.06 5.67
CA GLY A 17 -23.49 15.01 6.11
C GLY A 17 -22.73 13.70 5.86
N CYS A 18 -23.43 12.58 5.66
CA CYS A 18 -22.76 11.27 5.68
C CYS A 18 -22.06 10.87 4.39
N ALA A 19 -22.50 11.36 3.24
CA ALA A 19 -21.90 10.99 1.95
C ALA A 19 -20.58 11.72 1.66
N THR A 20 -20.44 12.93 2.17
CA THR A 20 -19.26 13.77 1.93
C THR A 20 -18.04 13.29 2.73
N THR A 21 -18.28 12.69 3.88
CA THR A 21 -17.20 12.20 4.76
C THR A 21 -16.47 10.99 4.17
N LYS A 22 -17.18 10.09 3.51
CA LYS A 22 -16.58 8.92 2.84
C LYS A 22 -15.64 9.31 1.70
N ASN A 23 -16.04 10.30 0.93
CA ASN A 23 -15.21 10.77 -0.20
C ASN A 23 -13.96 11.53 0.28
N LEU A 24 -14.05 12.24 1.39
CA LEU A 24 -12.89 12.92 1.97
C LEU A 24 -11.89 11.93 2.57
N VAL A 25 -12.36 10.89 3.24
CA VAL A 25 -11.50 9.84 3.79
C VAL A 25 -10.76 9.09 2.68
N ASN A 26 -11.44 8.77 1.58
CA ASN A 26 -10.81 8.13 0.44
C ASN A 26 -9.77 9.02 -0.25
N LYS A 27 -9.99 10.33 -0.28
CA LYS A 27 -9.03 11.29 -0.85
C LYS A 27 -7.82 11.51 0.05
N VAL A 28 -8.02 11.52 1.35
CA VAL A 28 -6.94 11.70 2.33
C VAL A 28 -6.13 10.41 2.49
N GLY A 29 -6.76 9.23 2.36
CA GLY A 29 -6.08 7.94 2.41
C GLY A 29 -5.34 7.56 1.14
N GLY A 30 -5.52 8.28 0.04
CA GLY A 30 -4.91 7.98 -1.26
C GLY A 30 -3.59 8.69 -1.52
N GLY A 31 -2.83 9.06 -0.50
CA GLY A 31 -1.58 9.78 -0.67
C GLY A 31 -0.42 9.16 0.10
N ASN A 32 0.54 9.97 0.45
CA ASN A 32 1.76 9.59 1.16
C ASN A 32 1.53 9.10 2.59
N SER A 33 0.28 9.09 3.06
CA SER A 33 -0.11 8.55 4.36
C SER A 33 -0.41 7.05 4.33
N ASP A 34 -0.47 6.45 3.15
CA ASP A 34 -0.69 5.02 3.01
C ASP A 34 0.42 4.22 3.68
N THR A 35 0.06 3.06 4.22
CA THR A 35 1.05 2.13 4.76
C THR A 35 2.03 1.71 3.66
N PRO A 36 3.25 1.29 4.03
CA PRO A 36 4.22 0.81 3.06
C PRO A 36 3.66 -0.29 2.15
N LEU A 37 2.91 -1.23 2.71
CA LEU A 37 2.28 -2.31 1.95
C LEU A 37 1.26 -1.78 0.94
N ALA A 38 0.43 -0.82 1.33
CA ALA A 38 -0.55 -0.21 0.44
C ALA A 38 0.13 0.50 -0.74
N GLN A 39 1.22 1.21 -0.49
CA GLN A 39 1.99 1.87 -1.54
C GLN A 39 2.57 0.87 -2.55
N VAL A 40 3.13 -0.24 -2.07
CA VAL A 40 3.66 -1.30 -2.95
C VAL A 40 2.54 -1.94 -3.77
N LEU A 41 1.40 -2.23 -3.17
CA LEU A 41 0.25 -2.80 -3.88
C LEU A 41 -0.33 -1.85 -4.94
N ASN A 42 -0.31 -0.55 -4.69
CA ASN A 42 -0.74 0.44 -5.66
C ASN A 42 0.23 0.53 -6.85
N GLU A 43 1.53 0.49 -6.58
CA GLU A 43 2.55 0.50 -7.62
C GLU A 43 2.55 -0.81 -8.43
N ARG A 44 2.34 -1.94 -7.77
CA ARG A 44 2.35 -3.27 -8.37
C ARG A 44 0.94 -3.81 -8.53
N SER A 45 0.08 -3.05 -9.19
CA SER A 45 -1.30 -3.47 -9.48
C SER A 45 -1.38 -4.71 -10.38
N ASP A 46 -0.31 -5.02 -11.12
CA ASP A 46 -0.15 -6.22 -11.92
C ASP A 46 -0.23 -7.51 -11.11
N LEU A 47 0.13 -7.49 -9.83
CA LEU A 47 0.14 -8.67 -8.97
C LEU A 47 -1.24 -9.32 -8.82
N LYS A 48 -2.31 -8.57 -8.99
CA LYS A 48 -3.68 -9.08 -8.93
C LYS A 48 -4.05 -9.94 -10.14
N ARG A 49 -3.29 -9.84 -11.22
CA ARG A 49 -3.55 -10.53 -12.48
C ARG A 49 -2.45 -11.53 -12.84
N ASN A 50 -1.35 -11.51 -12.14
CA ASN A 50 -0.26 -12.44 -12.36
C ASN A 50 -0.63 -13.85 -11.91
N LEU A 51 -0.24 -14.84 -12.68
CA LEU A 51 -0.41 -16.25 -12.34
C LEU A 51 0.77 -16.81 -11.53
N SER A 52 1.75 -15.98 -11.23
CA SER A 52 2.87 -16.35 -10.38
C SER A 52 2.44 -16.46 -8.92
N THR A 53 3.21 -17.21 -8.14
CA THR A 53 3.03 -17.22 -6.70
C THR A 53 3.60 -15.93 -6.12
N VAL A 54 2.78 -15.20 -5.37
CA VAL A 54 3.16 -13.91 -4.81
C VAL A 54 3.11 -13.99 -3.29
N GLU A 55 4.19 -13.59 -2.64
CA GLU A 55 4.29 -13.47 -1.20
C GLU A 55 4.69 -12.05 -0.85
N LEU A 56 3.90 -11.40 0.00
CA LEU A 56 4.15 -10.06 0.51
C LEU A 56 4.28 -10.10 2.01
N ARG A 57 5.36 -9.50 2.54
CA ARG A 57 5.57 -9.36 3.98
C ARG A 57 5.94 -7.92 4.30
N GLN A 58 5.32 -7.40 5.35
CA GLN A 58 5.60 -6.06 5.85
C GLN A 58 6.21 -6.16 7.25
N TYR A 59 7.30 -5.45 7.45
CA TYR A 59 8.02 -5.40 8.73
C TYR A 59 8.14 -3.97 9.22
N PHE A 60 7.98 -3.79 10.52
CA PHE A 60 8.24 -2.52 11.19
C PHE A 60 9.36 -2.71 12.22
N ASN A 61 10.15 -1.66 12.42
CA ASN A 61 11.25 -1.71 13.39
C ASN A 61 10.77 -1.79 14.84
N ARG A 62 9.51 -1.37 15.11
CA ARG A 62 8.89 -1.46 16.43
C ARG A 62 7.38 -1.36 16.32
N VAL A 63 6.69 -1.80 17.37
CA VAL A 63 5.22 -1.84 17.39
C VAL A 63 4.63 -0.44 17.60
N GLU A 64 5.17 0.31 18.53
CA GLU A 64 4.70 1.66 18.84
C GLU A 64 5.53 2.71 18.10
N ASN A 65 4.85 3.64 17.43
CA ASN A 65 5.47 4.73 16.68
C ASN A 65 6.60 4.26 15.77
N PRO A 66 6.33 3.33 14.84
CA PRO A 66 7.38 2.82 13.96
C PRO A 66 7.93 3.94 13.08
N THR A 67 9.25 3.94 12.92
CA THR A 67 9.97 4.94 12.12
C THR A 67 10.56 4.37 10.84
N VAL A 68 10.71 3.05 10.77
CA VAL A 68 11.26 2.35 9.60
C VAL A 68 10.39 1.15 9.31
N ALA A 69 10.17 0.89 8.03
CA ALA A 69 9.45 -0.28 7.57
C ALA A 69 10.13 -0.87 6.34
N GLU A 70 9.86 -2.14 6.12
CA GLU A 70 10.34 -2.88 4.96
C GLU A 70 9.21 -3.74 4.41
N VAL A 71 9.03 -3.73 3.10
CA VAL A 71 8.10 -4.62 2.41
C VAL A 71 8.91 -5.53 1.50
N LYS A 72 8.80 -6.84 1.70
CA LYS A 72 9.41 -7.86 0.84
C LYS A 72 8.33 -8.47 -0.05
N LEU A 73 8.54 -8.35 -1.35
CA LEU A 73 7.71 -8.96 -2.37
C LEU A 73 8.49 -10.08 -3.02
N THR A 74 8.03 -11.31 -2.88
CA THR A 74 8.63 -12.48 -3.53
C THR A 74 7.67 -13.02 -4.59
N GLU A 75 8.14 -13.10 -5.82
CA GLU A 75 7.41 -13.64 -6.97
C GLU A 75 8.09 -14.93 -7.41
N THR A 76 7.33 -16.02 -7.45
CA THR A 76 7.83 -17.35 -7.81
C THR A 76 7.01 -17.90 -8.97
N ASN A 77 7.55 -18.87 -9.70
CA ASN A 77 6.94 -19.45 -10.90
C ASN A 77 6.79 -18.42 -12.02
N LEU A 78 7.87 -17.71 -12.27
CA LEU A 78 7.95 -16.74 -13.35
C LEU A 78 8.15 -17.45 -14.69
N LEU A 79 7.91 -16.73 -15.79
CA LEU A 79 8.07 -17.26 -17.14
C LEU A 79 9.56 -17.34 -17.58
N ASP A 80 10.47 -16.87 -16.77
CA ASP A 80 11.91 -16.92 -17.04
C ASP A 80 12.49 -18.25 -16.59
N ASP A 81 13.07 -19.01 -17.52
CA ASP A 81 13.64 -20.33 -17.25
C ASP A 81 14.90 -20.30 -16.38
N SER A 82 15.56 -19.15 -16.30
CA SER A 82 16.79 -19.00 -15.52
C SER A 82 16.52 -18.59 -14.07
N VAL A 83 15.35 -18.04 -13.77
CA VAL A 83 14.99 -17.46 -12.49
C VAL A 83 13.86 -18.25 -11.84
N ARG A 84 14.09 -18.73 -10.62
CA ARG A 84 13.06 -19.37 -9.81
C ARG A 84 12.17 -18.33 -9.14
N SER A 85 12.78 -17.35 -8.49
CA SER A 85 12.07 -16.30 -7.76
C SER A 85 12.79 -14.97 -7.87
N ILE A 86 12.01 -13.90 -7.84
CA ILE A 86 12.52 -12.53 -7.70
C ILE A 86 11.98 -11.98 -6.39
N ARG A 87 12.87 -11.46 -5.56
CA ARG A 87 12.51 -10.77 -4.34
C ARG A 87 12.82 -9.29 -4.47
N THR A 88 11.82 -8.45 -4.32
CA THR A 88 11.99 -7.01 -4.30
C THR A 88 11.82 -6.52 -2.85
N ILE A 89 12.78 -5.77 -2.36
CA ILE A 89 12.79 -5.23 -1.01
C ILE A 89 12.62 -3.73 -1.10
N TYR A 90 11.49 -3.24 -0.56
CA TYR A 90 11.17 -1.82 -0.49
C TYR A 90 11.42 -1.33 0.92
N SER A 91 12.29 -0.33 1.08
CA SER A 91 12.60 0.26 2.37
C SER A 91 11.93 1.62 2.51
N PHE A 92 11.31 1.84 3.67
CA PHE A 92 10.53 3.04 3.96
C PHE A 92 10.98 3.70 5.26
N LYS A 93 10.84 5.01 5.32
CA LYS A 93 10.96 5.80 6.54
C LYS A 93 9.68 6.57 6.80
N ASN A 94 9.31 6.68 8.06
CA ASN A 94 8.21 7.55 8.47
C ASN A 94 8.75 8.97 8.68
N VAL A 95 8.25 9.91 7.90
CA VAL A 95 8.60 11.31 7.97
C VAL A 95 7.33 12.10 8.23
N ASP A 96 7.22 12.70 9.41
CA ASP A 96 6.08 13.51 9.82
C ASP A 96 4.72 12.79 9.66
N GLY A 97 4.67 11.52 10.02
CA GLY A 97 3.46 10.71 9.90
C GLY A 97 3.21 10.15 8.50
N HIS A 98 4.11 10.37 7.56
CA HIS A 98 4.02 9.85 6.19
C HIS A 98 5.12 8.84 5.91
N TRP A 99 4.75 7.72 5.29
CA TRP A 99 5.70 6.71 4.86
C TRP A 99 6.28 7.08 3.50
N GLN A 100 7.60 7.21 3.47
CA GLN A 100 8.33 7.52 2.24
C GLN A 100 9.27 6.37 1.89
N ARG A 101 9.21 5.92 0.64
CA ARG A 101 10.15 4.93 0.15
C ARG A 101 11.53 5.58 -0.04
N VAL A 102 12.54 4.97 0.56
CA VAL A 102 13.92 5.49 0.53
C VAL A 102 14.86 4.60 -0.27
N ASP A 103 14.49 3.34 -0.49
CA ASP A 103 15.32 2.41 -1.25
C ASP A 103 14.48 1.27 -1.82
N THR A 104 14.95 0.70 -2.93
CA THR A 104 14.38 -0.49 -3.56
C THR A 104 15.53 -1.37 -4.05
N GLN A 105 15.56 -2.63 -3.62
CA GLN A 105 16.57 -3.60 -4.03
C GLN A 105 15.88 -4.82 -4.63
N LYS A 106 16.54 -5.45 -5.63
CA LYS A 106 16.11 -6.72 -6.20
C LYS A 106 17.14 -7.79 -5.95
N GLU A 107 16.64 -8.98 -5.65
CA GLU A 107 17.44 -10.17 -5.47
C GLU A 107 16.82 -11.32 -6.27
N TYR A 108 17.65 -12.23 -6.70
CA TYR A 108 17.27 -13.33 -7.60
C TYR A 108 17.64 -14.66 -6.98
N GLN A 109 16.70 -15.59 -7.01
CA GLN A 109 16.97 -17.00 -6.78
C GLN A 109 17.01 -17.71 -8.12
N CYS A 110 18.11 -18.35 -8.43
CA CYS A 110 18.35 -18.91 -9.76
C CYS A 110 17.93 -20.37 -9.87
N MET A 111 17.60 -20.82 -11.08
CA MET A 111 17.33 -22.23 -11.36
C MET A 111 18.60 -23.04 -11.45
N ARG A 112 19.73 -22.39 -11.74
CA ARG A 112 21.06 -23.01 -11.88
C ARG A 112 22.08 -22.26 -11.01
N GLY A 113 23.14 -22.94 -10.62
CA GLY A 113 24.15 -22.38 -9.76
C GLY A 113 23.67 -22.28 -8.33
N ASN A 114 23.57 -21.08 -7.78
CA ASN A 114 23.04 -20.87 -6.43
C ASN A 114 21.51 -20.91 -6.43
N THR A 115 20.95 -22.10 -6.22
CA THR A 115 19.51 -22.35 -6.24
C THR A 115 18.83 -22.22 -4.88
N LYS A 116 19.61 -22.10 -3.80
CA LYS A 116 19.10 -22.14 -2.43
C LYS A 116 18.96 -20.77 -1.77
N SER A 117 19.65 -19.77 -2.27
CA SER A 117 19.62 -18.44 -1.68
C SER A 117 19.41 -17.37 -2.74
N PHE A 118 19.02 -16.18 -2.27
CA PHE A 118 18.87 -15.02 -3.13
C PHE A 118 20.22 -14.31 -3.30
N GLN A 119 20.46 -13.78 -4.50
CA GLN A 119 21.65 -13.02 -4.85
C GLN A 119 21.28 -11.72 -5.54
N LYS A 120 22.13 -10.72 -5.46
CA LYS A 120 21.89 -9.43 -6.12
C LYS A 120 22.13 -9.49 -7.61
N ALA A 121 23.08 -10.32 -8.05
CA ALA A 121 23.38 -10.50 -9.45
C ALA A 121 22.25 -11.26 -10.17
N LYS A 122 21.99 -10.90 -11.42
CA LYS A 122 21.02 -11.61 -12.24
C LYS A 122 21.46 -13.04 -12.50
N CYS A 123 20.50 -13.90 -12.74
CA CYS A 123 20.76 -15.29 -13.11
C CYS A 123 21.25 -15.39 -14.56
N SER A 124 22.13 -16.34 -14.82
CA SER A 124 22.63 -16.64 -16.17
C SER A 124 21.84 -17.77 -16.83
#